data_8c417ba3c7c801859caedbb8e5a46bf5
#
_entry.id   8c417ba3c7c801859caedbb8e5a46bf5
#
_cell.length_a   1.000
_cell.length_b   1.000
_cell.length_c   1.000
_cell.angle_alpha   90.00
_cell.angle_beta   90.00
_cell.angle_gamma   90.00
#
_symmetry.space_group_name_H-M   'P 1'
#
loop_
_entity.id
_entity.type
_entity.pdbx_description
1 polymer ?
#
loop_
_entity_poly.entity_id
_entity_poly.type
_entity_poly.pdbx_seq_one_letter_code
_entity_poly.pdbx_strand_id
1 'polypeptide(L)'
;RLSIGGCDLVDLADQFGTPLFVYDEDHLRARCREAVVAFGDGVAYASKAFLCGAMARLAYEEGMHLDVATGGELFVARHAGVPGERLVMHGNNKSDRELAMAVEEGVGRIVVDSFDELDRLDALAVATGARPRVLLRITPGVEAHTHEFVTTGQDDSKFGFTVSSGLALAAVERAVRTESVELVGLHAHIGSQVFEVGAFARAVEVLADFAAPFGLPELSVGGGLGVPYVEGESAPTLTEWAAGIRAVCDAAGVTAHVSAEPGRAIVAAAAVTLYRVGTVKDLPGIRTYVAVDGGMSDNPRPVLYGSG
;
A
#
# COMPACT_ATOMS: atom_id res chain seq x y z
N ARG A 1 20.56 14.60 -25.00
CA ARG A 1 19.31 14.89 -24.36
C ARG A 1 18.97 13.76 -23.38
N LEU A 2 18.28 14.08 -22.29
CA LEU A 2 17.83 13.10 -21.32
C LEU A 2 16.58 12.39 -21.86
N SER A 3 16.53 11.04 -21.72
CA SER A 3 15.41 10.22 -22.19
C SER A 3 14.97 9.23 -21.11
N ILE A 4 13.68 8.87 -21.10
CA ILE A 4 13.08 7.86 -20.24
C ILE A 4 12.18 6.99 -21.12
N GLY A 5 12.25 5.66 -20.97
CA GLY A 5 11.45 4.73 -21.77
C GLY A 5 11.61 4.91 -23.29
N GLY A 6 12.80 5.36 -23.74
CA GLY A 6 13.08 5.67 -25.14
C GLY A 6 12.54 7.00 -25.66
N CYS A 7 11.84 7.80 -24.83
CA CYS A 7 11.27 9.09 -25.20
C CYS A 7 12.21 10.24 -24.75
N ASP A 8 12.45 11.23 -25.62
CA ASP A 8 13.17 12.45 -25.26
C ASP A 8 12.29 13.35 -24.38
N LEU A 9 12.79 13.76 -23.20
CA LEU A 9 12.00 14.50 -22.24
C LEU A 9 11.67 15.92 -22.67
N VAL A 10 12.51 16.54 -23.52
CA VAL A 10 12.23 17.88 -24.05
C VAL A 10 11.10 17.80 -25.08
N ASP A 11 11.13 16.78 -25.94
CA ASP A 11 10.07 16.58 -26.94
C ASP A 11 8.73 16.30 -26.25
N LEU A 12 8.72 15.52 -25.14
CA LEU A 12 7.52 15.30 -24.32
C LEU A 12 7.00 16.60 -23.70
N ALA A 13 7.90 17.42 -23.11
CA ALA A 13 7.53 18.70 -22.53
C ALA A 13 6.99 19.68 -23.57
N ASP A 14 7.52 19.68 -24.80
CA ASP A 14 7.03 20.54 -25.89
C ASP A 14 5.69 20.06 -26.46
N GLN A 15 5.44 18.74 -26.46
CA GLN A 15 4.19 18.16 -26.94
C GLN A 15 3.04 18.30 -25.94
N PHE A 16 3.28 18.04 -24.65
CA PHE A 16 2.25 17.95 -23.61
C PHE A 16 2.21 19.17 -22.67
N GLY A 17 3.23 20.04 -22.71
CA GLY A 17 3.40 21.13 -21.76
C GLY A 17 4.05 20.69 -20.45
N THR A 18 4.24 21.64 -19.54
CA THR A 18 4.74 21.45 -18.17
C THR A 18 3.85 22.23 -17.19
N PRO A 19 3.75 21.83 -15.92
CA PRO A 19 4.36 20.65 -15.27
C PRO A 19 3.88 19.32 -15.87
N LEU A 20 4.78 18.35 -16.02
CA LEU A 20 4.44 17.05 -16.61
C LEU A 20 5.04 15.90 -15.79
N PHE A 21 4.21 14.96 -15.37
CA PHE A 21 4.66 13.69 -14.79
C PHE A 21 4.90 12.67 -15.90
N VAL A 22 6.11 12.11 -15.94
CA VAL A 22 6.51 11.10 -16.93
C VAL A 22 6.83 9.80 -16.18
N TYR A 23 6.12 8.74 -16.50
CA TYR A 23 6.32 7.40 -15.95
C TYR A 23 6.98 6.49 -16.98
N ASP A 24 8.00 5.73 -16.54
CA ASP A 24 8.62 4.68 -17.32
C ASP A 24 7.82 3.38 -17.15
N GLU A 25 7.11 2.97 -18.19
CA GLU A 25 6.26 1.77 -18.16
C GLU A 25 7.09 0.50 -17.97
N ASP A 26 8.23 0.37 -18.63
CA ASP A 26 9.10 -0.82 -18.52
C ASP A 26 9.62 -0.97 -17.09
N HIS A 27 9.98 0.15 -16.45
CA HIS A 27 10.39 0.14 -15.05
C HIS A 27 9.23 -0.26 -14.13
N LEU A 28 8.02 0.30 -14.31
CA LEU A 28 6.83 -0.07 -13.54
C LEU A 28 6.54 -1.57 -13.66
N ARG A 29 6.54 -2.11 -14.88
CA ARG A 29 6.34 -3.55 -15.13
C ARG A 29 7.41 -4.41 -14.47
N ALA A 30 8.68 -4.01 -14.55
CA ALA A 30 9.78 -4.71 -13.91
C ALA A 30 9.61 -4.76 -12.37
N ARG A 31 9.18 -3.66 -11.75
CA ARG A 31 8.91 -3.61 -10.30
C ARG A 31 7.72 -4.49 -9.90
N CYS A 32 6.64 -4.49 -10.68
CA CYS A 32 5.49 -5.38 -10.44
C CYS A 32 5.90 -6.85 -10.54
N ARG A 33 6.67 -7.24 -11.57
CA ARG A 33 7.19 -8.61 -11.74
C ARG A 33 8.09 -9.02 -10.57
N GLU A 34 8.97 -8.12 -10.12
CA GLU A 34 9.82 -8.40 -8.95
C GLU A 34 8.96 -8.68 -7.71
N ALA A 35 7.91 -7.88 -7.47
CA ALA A 35 7.00 -8.11 -6.36
C ALA A 35 6.29 -9.47 -6.45
N VAL A 36 5.78 -9.83 -7.64
CA VAL A 36 5.13 -11.12 -7.88
C VAL A 36 6.10 -12.29 -7.71
N VAL A 37 7.33 -12.19 -8.22
CA VAL A 37 8.36 -13.21 -8.02
C VAL A 37 8.73 -13.33 -6.53
N ALA A 38 8.79 -12.19 -5.81
CA ALA A 38 9.20 -12.14 -4.43
C ALA A 38 8.14 -12.69 -3.45
N PHE A 39 6.85 -12.41 -3.64
CA PHE A 39 5.77 -12.76 -2.71
C PHE A 39 4.79 -13.81 -3.24
N GLY A 40 4.76 -14.04 -4.55
CA GLY A 40 3.83 -14.98 -5.17
C GLY A 40 2.44 -14.37 -5.42
N ASP A 41 1.45 -15.26 -5.63
CA ASP A 41 0.05 -14.85 -5.81
C ASP A 41 -0.48 -14.18 -4.54
N GLY A 42 -1.31 -13.15 -4.71
CA GLY A 42 -1.87 -12.37 -3.60
C GLY A 42 -1.06 -11.14 -3.20
N VAL A 43 0.16 -10.92 -3.73
CA VAL A 43 0.83 -9.63 -3.58
C VAL A 43 0.00 -8.51 -4.22
N ALA A 44 -0.29 -7.44 -3.47
CA ALA A 44 -1.16 -6.37 -3.94
C ALA A 44 -0.40 -5.06 -4.17
N TYR A 45 -0.71 -4.37 -5.26
CA TYR A 45 -0.24 -3.01 -5.47
C TYR A 45 -1.09 -2.03 -4.65
N ALA A 46 -0.48 -1.29 -3.72
CA ALA A 46 -1.17 -0.28 -2.92
C ALA A 46 -1.46 0.96 -3.80
N SER A 47 -2.69 1.04 -4.31
CA SER A 47 -3.11 2.01 -5.33
C SER A 47 -3.05 3.47 -4.86
N LYS A 48 -3.13 3.72 -3.56
CA LYS A 48 -2.93 5.06 -2.96
C LYS A 48 -1.58 5.70 -3.31
N ALA A 49 -0.58 4.94 -3.74
CA ALA A 49 0.72 5.47 -4.15
C ALA A 49 0.64 6.21 -5.50
N PHE A 50 -0.09 5.68 -6.44
CA PHE A 50 -0.46 6.29 -7.72
C PHE A 50 -1.52 5.45 -8.41
N LEU A 51 -2.66 6.04 -8.78
CA LEU A 51 -3.73 5.33 -9.48
C LEU A 51 -4.28 6.13 -10.64
N CYS A 52 -4.26 5.48 -11.80
CA CYS A 52 -5.08 5.79 -12.95
C CYS A 52 -5.46 4.46 -13.63
N GLY A 53 -6.37 4.50 -14.60
CA GLY A 53 -6.80 3.26 -15.29
C GLY A 53 -5.65 2.49 -15.95
N ALA A 54 -4.65 3.20 -16.50
CA ALA A 54 -3.46 2.57 -17.08
C ALA A 54 -2.61 1.84 -16.03
N MET A 55 -2.35 2.46 -14.87
CA MET A 55 -1.59 1.84 -13.80
C MET A 55 -2.31 0.65 -13.18
N ALA A 56 -3.63 0.76 -12.97
CA ALA A 56 -4.44 -0.35 -12.46
C ALA A 56 -4.34 -1.57 -13.37
N ARG A 57 -4.51 -1.36 -14.68
CA ARG A 57 -4.39 -2.41 -15.69
C ARG A 57 -3.00 -3.00 -15.73
N LEU A 58 -1.95 -2.16 -15.74
CA LEU A 58 -0.55 -2.60 -15.76
C LEU A 58 -0.24 -3.51 -14.57
N ALA A 59 -0.57 -3.11 -13.36
CA ALA A 59 -0.30 -3.92 -12.16
C ALA A 59 -1.04 -5.28 -12.23
N TYR A 60 -2.30 -5.27 -12.67
CA TYR A 60 -3.08 -6.49 -12.86
C TYR A 60 -2.49 -7.41 -13.96
N GLU A 61 -2.11 -6.87 -15.12
CA GLU A 61 -1.48 -7.61 -16.21
C GLU A 61 -0.17 -8.28 -15.78
N GLU A 62 0.60 -7.66 -14.87
CA GLU A 62 1.81 -8.22 -14.32
C GLU A 62 1.56 -9.19 -13.15
N GLY A 63 0.29 -9.53 -12.86
CA GLY A 63 -0.10 -10.56 -11.91
C GLY A 63 -0.36 -10.08 -10.49
N MET A 64 -0.29 -8.78 -10.21
CA MET A 64 -0.60 -8.24 -8.89
C MET A 64 -2.11 -8.17 -8.63
N HIS A 65 -2.50 -8.31 -7.36
CA HIS A 65 -3.76 -7.78 -6.85
C HIS A 65 -3.66 -6.26 -6.70
N LEU A 66 -4.77 -5.57 -6.42
CA LEU A 66 -4.76 -4.15 -6.08
C LEU A 66 -5.39 -3.93 -4.71
N ASP A 67 -4.66 -3.20 -3.85
CA ASP A 67 -5.16 -2.63 -2.61
C ASP A 67 -5.84 -1.30 -2.93
N VAL A 68 -7.11 -1.17 -2.57
CA VAL A 68 -7.92 0.03 -2.73
C VAL A 68 -8.49 0.46 -1.37
N ALA A 69 -8.48 1.75 -1.07
CA ALA A 69 -8.87 2.29 0.24
C ALA A 69 -10.10 3.22 0.18
N THR A 70 -10.64 3.45 -1.01
CA THR A 70 -11.82 4.29 -1.23
C THR A 70 -12.72 3.73 -2.33
N GLY A 71 -13.99 4.13 -2.33
CA GLY A 71 -14.91 3.80 -3.43
C GLY A 71 -14.47 4.36 -4.77
N GLY A 72 -13.74 5.48 -4.79
CA GLY A 72 -13.14 6.05 -6.01
C GLY A 72 -12.05 5.17 -6.59
N GLU A 73 -11.14 4.67 -5.75
CA GLU A 73 -10.08 3.73 -6.17
C GLU A 73 -10.68 2.40 -6.64
N LEU A 74 -11.67 1.86 -5.91
CA LEU A 74 -12.42 0.67 -6.31
C LEU A 74 -13.05 0.87 -7.70
N PHE A 75 -13.71 2.00 -7.93
CA PHE A 75 -14.30 2.33 -9.23
C PHE A 75 -13.25 2.36 -10.35
N VAL A 76 -12.12 3.05 -10.13
CA VAL A 76 -11.03 3.15 -11.14
C VAL A 76 -10.47 1.76 -11.47
N ALA A 77 -10.20 0.93 -10.46
CA ALA A 77 -9.69 -0.43 -10.65
C ALA A 77 -10.67 -1.29 -11.46
N ARG A 78 -11.96 -1.29 -11.08
CA ARG A 78 -13.02 -2.03 -11.80
C ARG A 78 -13.19 -1.53 -13.22
N HIS A 79 -13.19 -0.21 -13.43
CA HIS A 79 -13.30 0.39 -14.76
C HIS A 79 -12.09 0.08 -15.66
N ALA A 80 -10.91 -0.13 -15.07
CA ALA A 80 -9.72 -0.59 -15.78
C ALA A 80 -9.75 -2.07 -16.17
N GLY A 81 -10.77 -2.83 -15.74
CA GLY A 81 -10.95 -4.25 -16.04
C GLY A 81 -10.34 -5.20 -15.00
N VAL A 82 -9.93 -4.69 -13.83
CA VAL A 82 -9.45 -5.57 -12.74
C VAL A 82 -10.63 -6.30 -12.13
N PRO A 83 -10.64 -7.66 -12.08
CA PRO A 83 -11.72 -8.42 -11.46
C PRO A 83 -11.85 -8.14 -9.96
N GLY A 84 -13.07 -8.20 -9.41
CA GLY A 84 -13.33 -7.95 -8.00
C GLY A 84 -12.51 -8.84 -7.08
N GLU A 85 -12.39 -10.13 -7.39
CA GLU A 85 -11.62 -11.10 -6.63
C GLU A 85 -10.11 -10.78 -6.53
N ARG A 86 -9.60 -9.89 -7.41
CA ARG A 86 -8.22 -9.40 -7.40
C ARG A 86 -8.05 -8.10 -6.62
N LEU A 87 -9.09 -7.65 -5.91
CA LEU A 87 -9.07 -6.43 -5.12
C LEU A 87 -9.06 -6.74 -3.62
N VAL A 88 -8.37 -5.89 -2.87
CA VAL A 88 -8.33 -5.88 -1.40
C VAL A 88 -8.81 -4.51 -0.93
N MET A 89 -9.93 -4.46 -0.19
CA MET A 89 -10.53 -3.20 0.26
C MET A 89 -10.06 -2.83 1.65
N HIS A 90 -9.30 -1.75 1.75
CA HIS A 90 -8.78 -1.16 2.99
C HIS A 90 -9.58 0.07 3.45
N GLY A 91 -9.15 0.67 4.55
CA GLY A 91 -9.68 1.91 5.14
C GLY A 91 -10.22 1.71 6.55
N ASN A 92 -9.96 2.67 7.43
CA ASN A 92 -10.44 2.67 8.82
C ASN A 92 -11.79 3.39 9.01
N ASN A 93 -12.36 3.90 7.93
CA ASN A 93 -13.65 4.57 7.94
C ASN A 93 -14.38 4.34 6.61
N LYS A 94 -14.55 3.06 6.26
CA LYS A 94 -15.36 2.69 5.08
C LYS A 94 -16.82 3.08 5.33
N SER A 95 -17.41 3.84 4.44
CA SER A 95 -18.84 4.15 4.47
C SER A 95 -19.70 2.93 4.13
N ASP A 96 -20.98 2.94 4.51
CA ASP A 96 -21.92 1.87 4.14
C ASP A 96 -22.00 1.68 2.63
N ARG A 97 -21.87 2.79 1.87
CA ARG A 97 -21.82 2.75 0.41
C ARG A 97 -20.60 2.01 -0.10
N GLU A 98 -19.42 2.26 0.47
CA GLU A 98 -18.18 1.59 0.08
C GLU A 98 -18.18 0.12 0.44
N LEU A 99 -18.72 -0.25 1.61
CA LEU A 99 -18.93 -1.66 1.98
C LEU A 99 -19.90 -2.35 1.01
N ALA A 100 -21.01 -1.70 0.67
CA ALA A 100 -21.97 -2.22 -0.30
C ALA A 100 -21.32 -2.40 -1.69
N MET A 101 -20.58 -1.41 -2.16
CA MET A 101 -19.83 -1.52 -3.43
C MET A 101 -18.82 -2.68 -3.39
N ALA A 102 -18.09 -2.86 -2.29
CA ALA A 102 -17.11 -3.95 -2.17
C ALA A 102 -17.79 -5.33 -2.24
N VAL A 103 -18.93 -5.49 -1.60
CA VAL A 103 -19.73 -6.73 -1.64
C VAL A 103 -20.33 -6.96 -3.03
N GLU A 104 -20.92 -5.93 -3.63
CA GLU A 104 -21.55 -6.00 -4.96
C GLU A 104 -20.54 -6.31 -6.07
N GLU A 105 -19.37 -5.70 -6.02
CA GLU A 105 -18.28 -5.91 -6.98
C GLU A 105 -17.48 -7.21 -6.73
N GLY A 106 -17.82 -7.97 -5.69
CA GLY A 106 -17.16 -9.23 -5.34
C GLY A 106 -15.69 -9.06 -4.98
N VAL A 107 -15.37 -8.03 -4.18
CA VAL A 107 -14.00 -7.77 -3.74
C VAL A 107 -13.43 -8.99 -3.01
N GLY A 108 -12.23 -9.41 -3.41
CA GLY A 108 -11.62 -10.66 -2.94
C GLY A 108 -11.33 -10.69 -1.44
N ARG A 109 -11.01 -9.54 -0.86
CA ARG A 109 -10.73 -9.37 0.59
C ARG A 109 -11.20 -8.02 1.07
N ILE A 110 -11.89 -7.97 2.22
CA ILE A 110 -12.18 -6.73 2.95
C ILE A 110 -11.37 -6.74 4.23
N VAL A 111 -10.49 -5.77 4.42
CA VAL A 111 -9.68 -5.62 5.62
C VAL A 111 -10.48 -4.85 6.65
N VAL A 112 -10.99 -5.54 7.65
CA VAL A 112 -11.83 -4.97 8.73
C VAL A 112 -10.95 -4.29 9.76
N ASP A 113 -11.28 -3.06 10.11
CA ASP A 113 -10.46 -2.18 10.93
C ASP A 113 -11.07 -1.91 12.31
N SER A 114 -12.36 -2.19 12.52
CA SER A 114 -13.07 -1.95 13.78
C SER A 114 -14.26 -2.89 13.98
N PHE A 115 -14.76 -2.98 15.23
CA PHE A 115 -15.98 -3.72 15.55
C PHE A 115 -17.21 -3.10 14.89
N ASP A 116 -17.30 -1.77 14.86
CA ASP A 116 -18.39 -1.07 14.18
C ASP A 116 -18.47 -1.44 12.68
N GLU A 117 -17.32 -1.50 12.01
CA GLU A 117 -17.26 -1.94 10.62
C GLU A 117 -17.70 -3.40 10.47
N LEU A 118 -17.24 -4.29 11.37
CA LEU A 118 -17.64 -5.70 11.34
C LEU A 118 -19.15 -5.86 11.52
N ASP A 119 -19.77 -5.09 12.41
CA ASP A 119 -21.24 -5.12 12.65
C ASP A 119 -22.01 -4.60 11.43
N ARG A 120 -21.54 -3.54 10.77
CA ARG A 120 -22.13 -3.02 9.52
C ARG A 120 -21.98 -4.00 8.36
N LEU A 121 -20.83 -4.64 8.25
CA LEU A 121 -20.57 -5.66 7.22
C LEU A 121 -21.41 -6.91 7.45
N ASP A 122 -21.59 -7.35 8.71
CA ASP A 122 -22.48 -8.44 9.09
C ASP A 122 -23.93 -8.16 8.66
N ALA A 123 -24.46 -6.98 9.03
CA ALA A 123 -25.81 -6.58 8.65
C ALA A 123 -26.00 -6.53 7.12
N LEU A 124 -25.02 -6.00 6.39
CA LEU A 124 -25.04 -5.94 4.92
C LEU A 124 -25.00 -7.34 4.31
N ALA A 125 -24.13 -8.22 4.81
CA ALA A 125 -23.96 -9.58 4.31
C ALA A 125 -25.24 -10.39 4.52
N VAL A 126 -25.88 -10.27 5.69
CA VAL A 126 -27.19 -10.89 5.97
C VAL A 126 -28.27 -10.36 5.01
N ALA A 127 -28.32 -9.04 4.79
CA ALA A 127 -29.33 -8.41 3.92
C ALA A 127 -29.18 -8.81 2.43
N THR A 128 -27.95 -9.03 1.97
CA THR A 128 -27.64 -9.37 0.57
C THR A 128 -27.52 -10.87 0.30
N GLY A 129 -27.38 -11.69 1.35
CA GLY A 129 -27.06 -13.12 1.23
C GLY A 129 -25.61 -13.37 0.78
N ALA A 130 -24.75 -12.34 0.77
CA ALA A 130 -23.34 -12.48 0.46
C ALA A 130 -22.57 -13.04 1.66
N ARG A 131 -21.37 -13.58 1.41
CA ARG A 131 -20.43 -14.00 2.46
C ARG A 131 -19.02 -13.50 2.15
N PRO A 132 -18.75 -12.21 2.41
CA PRO A 132 -17.47 -11.60 2.09
C PRO A 132 -16.33 -12.24 2.89
N ARG A 133 -15.18 -12.40 2.23
CA ARG A 133 -13.94 -12.85 2.85
C ARG A 133 -13.25 -11.67 3.51
N VAL A 134 -12.90 -11.81 4.79
CA VAL A 134 -12.33 -10.73 5.58
C VAL A 134 -10.96 -11.07 6.13
N LEU A 135 -10.10 -10.05 6.17
CA LEU A 135 -8.88 -10.01 6.99
C LEU A 135 -9.15 -9.06 8.16
N LEU A 136 -8.67 -9.37 9.35
CA LEU A 136 -8.68 -8.42 10.46
C LEU A 136 -7.37 -7.65 10.48
N ARG A 137 -7.44 -6.32 10.52
CA ARG A 137 -6.26 -5.49 10.69
C ARG A 137 -5.79 -5.50 12.13
N ILE A 138 -4.58 -6.01 12.34
CA ILE A 138 -3.95 -6.15 13.64
C ILE A 138 -2.91 -5.05 13.82
N THR A 139 -2.91 -4.42 14.99
CA THR A 139 -1.89 -3.45 15.40
C THR A 139 -0.91 -4.16 16.34
N PRO A 140 0.32 -4.46 15.87
CA PRO A 140 1.26 -5.30 16.62
C PRO A 140 1.96 -4.58 17.77
N GLY A 141 1.79 -3.27 17.94
CA GLY A 141 2.47 -2.49 18.98
C GLY A 141 3.96 -2.25 18.70
N VAL A 142 4.40 -2.35 17.46
CA VAL A 142 5.81 -2.17 17.07
C VAL A 142 6.00 -0.78 16.48
N GLU A 143 6.93 -0.04 17.05
CA GLU A 143 7.35 1.25 16.49
C GLU A 143 8.32 1.03 15.32
N ALA A 144 7.95 1.53 14.14
CA ALA A 144 8.90 1.73 13.05
C ALA A 144 9.46 3.16 13.17
N HIS A 145 10.78 3.30 13.16
CA HIS A 145 11.43 4.61 13.15
C HIS A 145 11.19 5.31 11.80
N THR A 146 10.03 5.94 11.69
CA THR A 146 9.59 6.70 10.53
C THR A 146 9.10 8.07 10.97
N HIS A 147 8.78 8.96 10.02
CA HIS A 147 8.17 10.26 10.34
C HIS A 147 6.86 10.04 11.11
N GLU A 148 6.62 10.79 12.21
CA GLU A 148 5.47 10.61 13.13
C GLU A 148 4.10 10.52 12.44
N PHE A 149 3.90 11.26 11.34
CA PHE A 149 2.64 11.25 10.56
C PHE A 149 2.40 9.98 9.73
N VAL A 150 3.38 9.08 9.61
CA VAL A 150 3.27 7.86 8.80
C VAL A 150 3.51 6.57 9.58
N THR A 151 3.67 6.65 10.90
CA THR A 151 3.76 5.50 11.81
C THR A 151 2.34 4.99 12.12
N THR A 152 2.09 3.70 11.96
CA THR A 152 0.75 3.09 12.13
C THR A 152 0.74 1.80 12.94
N GLY A 153 1.90 1.29 13.33
CA GLY A 153 2.04 0.01 14.04
C GLY A 153 2.04 0.12 15.58
N GLN A 154 2.02 1.33 16.13
CA GLN A 154 2.03 1.60 17.57
C GLN A 154 0.65 1.41 18.20
N ASP A 155 0.59 1.17 19.52
CA ASP A 155 -0.65 0.91 20.26
C ASP A 155 -1.66 2.07 20.18
N ASP A 156 -1.20 3.33 20.22
CA ASP A 156 -2.03 4.51 19.97
C ASP A 156 -2.15 4.78 18.47
N SER A 157 -2.98 3.99 17.81
CA SER A 157 -3.26 4.10 16.38
C SER A 157 -4.76 4.13 16.12
N LYS A 158 -5.17 4.95 15.15
CA LYS A 158 -6.56 4.94 14.65
C LYS A 158 -6.90 3.69 13.83
N PHE A 159 -5.93 2.81 13.60
CA PHE A 159 -6.06 1.64 12.74
C PHE A 159 -6.03 0.35 13.54
N GLY A 160 -6.93 -0.56 13.18
CA GLY A 160 -6.87 -1.96 13.55
C GLY A 160 -7.13 -2.26 15.02
N PHE A 161 -6.96 -3.54 15.33
CA PHE A 161 -7.17 -4.12 16.66
C PHE A 161 -5.83 -4.37 17.34
N THR A 162 -5.61 -3.74 18.50
CA THR A 162 -4.34 -3.80 19.24
C THR A 162 -4.17 -5.15 19.93
N VAL A 163 -2.98 -5.75 19.80
CA VAL A 163 -2.64 -7.03 20.44
C VAL A 163 -2.52 -6.87 21.95
N SER A 164 -1.76 -5.87 22.41
CA SER A 164 -1.46 -5.64 23.84
C SER A 164 -2.71 -5.40 24.69
N SER A 165 -3.75 -4.80 24.14
CA SER A 165 -5.00 -4.53 24.84
C SER A 165 -5.99 -5.70 24.84
N GLY A 166 -5.71 -6.79 24.10
CA GLY A 166 -6.62 -7.91 23.90
C GLY A 166 -7.73 -7.69 22.87
N LEU A 167 -7.81 -6.49 22.25
CA LEU A 167 -8.80 -6.19 21.22
C LEU A 167 -8.66 -7.08 19.99
N ALA A 168 -7.42 -7.41 19.61
CA ALA A 168 -7.15 -8.32 18.50
C ALA A 168 -7.76 -9.71 18.72
N LEU A 169 -7.61 -10.29 19.92
CA LEU A 169 -8.22 -11.57 20.27
C LEU A 169 -9.74 -11.50 20.24
N ALA A 170 -10.32 -10.47 20.85
CA ALA A 170 -11.76 -10.26 20.84
C ALA A 170 -12.32 -10.10 19.40
N ALA A 171 -11.57 -9.47 18.50
CA ALA A 171 -11.96 -9.31 17.10
C ALA A 171 -11.95 -10.66 16.35
N VAL A 172 -10.92 -11.49 16.55
CA VAL A 172 -10.88 -12.84 15.96
C VAL A 172 -12.06 -13.69 16.47
N GLU A 173 -12.29 -13.72 17.79
CA GLU A 173 -13.40 -14.44 18.38
C GLU A 173 -14.77 -13.95 17.87
N ARG A 174 -14.92 -12.63 17.67
CA ARG A 174 -16.15 -12.05 17.12
C ARG A 174 -16.32 -12.47 15.65
N ALA A 175 -15.30 -12.32 14.81
CA ALA A 175 -15.36 -12.64 13.39
C ALA A 175 -15.63 -14.14 13.15
N VAL A 176 -15.04 -15.03 13.95
CA VAL A 176 -15.30 -16.48 13.89
C VAL A 176 -16.76 -16.81 14.23
N ARG A 177 -17.37 -16.08 15.15
CA ARG A 177 -18.81 -16.28 15.50
C ARG A 177 -19.78 -15.63 14.51
N THR A 178 -19.31 -14.75 13.62
CA THR A 178 -20.13 -14.04 12.62
C THR A 178 -20.24 -14.90 11.37
N GLU A 179 -21.32 -15.69 11.25
CA GLU A 179 -21.51 -16.67 10.17
C GLU A 179 -21.63 -16.03 8.78
N SER A 180 -22.06 -14.77 8.71
CA SER A 180 -22.26 -14.01 7.47
C SER A 180 -20.97 -13.57 6.79
N VAL A 181 -19.82 -13.62 7.47
CA VAL A 181 -18.50 -13.33 6.91
C VAL A 181 -17.60 -14.56 6.98
N GLU A 182 -16.56 -14.58 6.16
CA GLU A 182 -15.53 -15.61 6.19
C GLU A 182 -14.20 -14.99 6.64
N LEU A 183 -13.78 -15.23 7.88
CA LEU A 183 -12.47 -14.84 8.36
C LEU A 183 -11.41 -15.72 7.70
N VAL A 184 -10.61 -15.15 6.79
CA VAL A 184 -9.57 -15.88 6.05
C VAL A 184 -8.17 -15.56 6.50
N GLY A 185 -7.95 -14.49 7.27
CA GLY A 185 -6.60 -14.17 7.71
C GLY A 185 -6.49 -12.91 8.52
N LEU A 186 -5.24 -12.53 8.78
CA LEU A 186 -4.86 -11.33 9.50
C LEU A 186 -4.02 -10.43 8.59
N HIS A 187 -4.07 -9.14 8.88
CA HIS A 187 -3.30 -8.11 8.17
C HIS A 187 -2.61 -7.21 9.20
N ALA A 188 -1.39 -6.78 8.92
CA ALA A 188 -0.74 -5.70 9.65
C ALA A 188 -0.09 -4.69 8.69
N HIS A 189 0.05 -3.45 9.11
CA HIS A 189 0.78 -2.42 8.38
C HIS A 189 1.42 -1.48 9.39
N ILE A 190 2.76 -1.37 9.37
CA ILE A 190 3.53 -0.70 10.42
C ILE A 190 3.92 0.73 10.07
N GLY A 191 3.67 1.18 8.87
CA GLY A 191 3.98 2.54 8.44
C GLY A 191 4.49 2.65 7.01
N SER A 192 5.07 3.79 6.66
CA SER A 192 5.61 4.07 5.34
C SER A 192 7.05 4.59 5.44
N GLN A 193 7.86 4.42 4.40
CA GLN A 193 9.28 4.79 4.38
C GLN A 193 10.10 4.04 5.46
N VAL A 194 9.84 2.74 5.60
CA VAL A 194 10.60 1.88 6.50
C VAL A 194 11.80 1.33 5.74
N PHE A 195 13.01 1.68 6.18
CA PHE A 195 14.27 1.30 5.53
C PHE A 195 14.91 0.06 6.16
N GLU A 196 14.46 -0.33 7.36
CA GLU A 196 15.03 -1.44 8.10
C GLU A 196 14.19 -2.70 7.99
N VAL A 197 14.73 -3.75 7.36
CA VAL A 197 14.08 -5.07 7.32
C VAL A 197 13.78 -5.58 8.74
N GLY A 198 14.63 -5.26 9.72
CA GLY A 198 14.43 -5.64 11.11
C GLY A 198 13.17 -5.07 11.76
N ALA A 199 12.66 -3.91 11.32
CA ALA A 199 11.39 -3.38 11.82
C ALA A 199 10.21 -4.24 11.32
N PHE A 200 10.25 -4.65 10.05
CA PHE A 200 9.28 -5.61 9.51
C PHE A 200 9.38 -6.97 10.21
N ALA A 201 10.59 -7.47 10.45
CA ALA A 201 10.82 -8.73 11.13
C ALA A 201 10.14 -8.76 12.50
N ARG A 202 10.36 -7.74 13.34
CA ARG A 202 9.72 -7.63 14.67
C ARG A 202 8.18 -7.60 14.59
N ALA A 203 7.63 -6.88 13.63
CA ALA A 203 6.17 -6.82 13.45
C ALA A 203 5.60 -8.16 13.00
N VAL A 204 6.30 -8.84 12.10
CA VAL A 204 5.92 -10.18 11.61
C VAL A 204 6.03 -11.22 12.72
N GLU A 205 7.04 -11.17 13.60
CA GLU A 205 7.15 -12.03 14.79
C GLU A 205 5.91 -11.90 15.68
N VAL A 206 5.54 -10.68 16.07
CA VAL A 206 4.34 -10.44 16.90
C VAL A 206 3.08 -10.92 16.18
N LEU A 207 2.95 -10.65 14.88
CA LEU A 207 1.79 -11.05 14.10
C LEU A 207 1.71 -12.58 13.93
N ALA A 208 2.84 -13.25 13.72
CA ALA A 208 2.95 -14.69 13.57
C ALA A 208 2.60 -15.42 14.88
N ASP A 209 3.18 -14.97 16.00
CA ASP A 209 2.88 -15.51 17.33
C ASP A 209 1.38 -15.36 17.66
N PHE A 210 0.80 -14.21 17.36
CA PHE A 210 -0.61 -13.96 17.54
C PHE A 210 -1.49 -14.82 16.63
N ALA A 211 -1.09 -15.03 15.37
CA ALA A 211 -1.85 -15.77 14.37
C ALA A 211 -1.81 -17.31 14.58
N ALA A 212 -0.72 -17.82 15.16
CA ALA A 212 -0.45 -19.25 15.25
C ALA A 212 -1.60 -20.09 15.83
N PRO A 213 -2.31 -19.67 16.92
CA PRO A 213 -3.40 -20.46 17.50
C PRO A 213 -4.63 -20.61 16.59
N PHE A 214 -4.80 -19.75 15.59
CA PHE A 214 -6.05 -19.67 14.81
C PHE A 214 -6.02 -20.50 13.52
N GLY A 215 -4.84 -20.86 13.01
CA GLY A 215 -4.72 -21.68 11.80
C GLY A 215 -5.34 -21.04 10.55
N LEU A 216 -5.36 -19.71 10.47
CA LEU A 216 -5.94 -18.97 9.35
C LEU A 216 -5.07 -19.12 8.09
N PRO A 217 -5.67 -19.22 6.90
CA PRO A 217 -4.91 -19.50 5.67
C PRO A 217 -4.08 -18.33 5.13
N GLU A 218 -4.35 -17.09 5.55
CA GLU A 218 -3.72 -15.90 4.99
C GLU A 218 -3.10 -14.98 6.06
N LEU A 219 -1.95 -14.40 5.73
CA LEU A 219 -1.24 -13.43 6.56
C LEU A 219 -0.70 -12.32 5.68
N SER A 220 -1.29 -11.12 5.71
CA SER A 220 -0.74 -9.95 5.02
C SER A 220 0.15 -9.14 5.97
N VAL A 221 1.37 -8.87 5.53
CA VAL A 221 2.31 -8.01 6.28
C VAL A 221 2.21 -6.54 5.87
N GLY A 222 1.24 -6.20 5.00
CA GLY A 222 1.04 -4.86 4.50
C GLY A 222 2.17 -4.36 3.59
N GLY A 223 2.32 -3.06 3.55
CA GLY A 223 3.35 -2.39 2.77
C GLY A 223 4.30 -1.59 3.65
N GLY A 224 4.89 -0.54 3.06
CA GLY A 224 5.68 0.42 3.80
C GLY A 224 7.17 0.43 3.46
N LEU A 225 7.66 -0.46 2.59
CA LEU A 225 9.06 -0.48 2.17
C LEU A 225 9.49 0.91 1.65
N GLY A 226 10.59 1.41 2.19
CA GLY A 226 11.17 2.70 1.87
C GLY A 226 11.80 2.74 0.47
N VAL A 227 11.92 3.96 -0.06
CA VAL A 227 12.62 4.25 -1.31
C VAL A 227 13.54 5.44 -1.08
N PRO A 228 14.82 5.37 -1.48
CA PRO A 228 15.73 6.49 -1.35
C PRO A 228 15.31 7.64 -2.26
N TYR A 229 15.29 8.86 -1.74
CA TYR A 229 14.99 10.08 -2.50
C TYR A 229 16.20 11.03 -2.64
N VAL A 230 17.20 10.86 -1.78
CA VAL A 230 18.40 11.69 -1.79
C VAL A 230 19.65 10.84 -1.88
N GLU A 231 20.74 11.47 -2.37
CA GLU A 231 22.05 10.82 -2.49
C GLU A 231 22.54 10.34 -1.11
N GLY A 232 23.03 9.09 -1.04
CA GLY A 232 23.51 8.46 0.19
C GLY A 232 22.45 7.65 0.95
N GLU A 233 21.17 7.77 0.62
CA GLU A 233 20.15 6.84 1.13
C GLU A 233 20.20 5.51 0.38
N SER A 234 19.88 4.43 1.08
CA SER A 234 19.70 3.10 0.49
C SER A 234 18.47 2.44 1.09
N ALA A 235 17.77 1.63 0.32
CA ALA A 235 16.64 0.83 0.77
C ALA A 235 16.79 -0.61 0.28
N PRO A 236 16.25 -1.58 1.01
CA PRO A 236 16.19 -2.97 0.55
C PRO A 236 15.38 -3.07 -0.74
N THR A 237 15.73 -4.04 -1.57
CA THR A 237 14.92 -4.43 -2.72
C THR A 237 13.66 -5.16 -2.26
N LEU A 238 12.66 -5.31 -3.13
CA LEU A 238 11.48 -6.14 -2.85
C LEU A 238 11.86 -7.59 -2.58
N THR A 239 12.87 -8.09 -3.26
CA THR A 239 13.41 -9.45 -3.07
C THR A 239 14.04 -9.64 -1.70
N GLU A 240 14.89 -8.70 -1.26
CA GLU A 240 15.51 -8.73 0.07
C GLU A 240 14.47 -8.59 1.19
N TRP A 241 13.50 -7.70 1.01
CA TRP A 241 12.38 -7.53 1.94
C TRP A 241 11.57 -8.82 2.08
N ALA A 242 11.18 -9.45 0.97
CA ALA A 242 10.46 -10.71 0.98
C ALA A 242 11.26 -11.85 1.62
N ALA A 243 12.58 -11.92 1.35
CA ALA A 243 13.45 -12.91 1.96
C ALA A 243 13.53 -12.75 3.49
N GLY A 244 13.63 -11.51 3.97
CA GLY A 244 13.62 -11.22 5.40
C GLY A 244 12.31 -11.61 6.08
N ILE A 245 11.17 -11.29 5.47
CA ILE A 245 9.84 -11.69 5.98
C ILE A 245 9.70 -13.21 6.00
N ARG A 246 10.07 -13.90 4.92
CA ARG A 246 10.00 -15.37 4.88
C ARG A 246 10.84 -16.03 5.96
N ALA A 247 12.08 -15.56 6.18
CA ALA A 247 12.94 -16.11 7.21
C ALA A 247 12.30 -16.06 8.61
N VAL A 248 11.59 -14.96 8.93
CA VAL A 248 10.84 -14.81 10.18
C VAL A 248 9.64 -15.76 10.23
N CYS A 249 8.84 -15.79 9.17
CA CYS A 249 7.68 -16.67 9.08
C CYS A 249 8.06 -18.15 9.21
N ASP A 250 9.14 -18.57 8.55
CA ASP A 250 9.66 -19.94 8.62
C ASP A 250 10.14 -20.27 10.04
N ALA A 251 10.85 -19.36 10.68
CA ALA A 251 11.31 -19.53 12.06
C ALA A 251 10.15 -19.63 13.06
N ALA A 252 9.07 -18.89 12.83
CA ALA A 252 7.85 -18.92 13.63
C ALA A 252 6.91 -20.09 13.26
N GLY A 253 7.24 -20.89 12.23
CA GLY A 253 6.40 -22.02 11.77
C GLY A 253 5.09 -21.60 11.12
N VAL A 254 5.03 -20.41 10.51
CA VAL A 254 3.85 -19.90 9.80
C VAL A 254 3.57 -20.77 8.56
N THR A 255 2.39 -21.35 8.51
CA THR A 255 1.91 -22.14 7.36
C THR A 255 0.94 -21.39 6.47
N ALA A 256 0.49 -20.21 6.90
CA ALA A 256 -0.38 -19.34 6.13
C ALA A 256 0.33 -18.83 4.85
N HIS A 257 -0.45 -18.55 3.82
CA HIS A 257 0.06 -17.80 2.67
C HIS A 257 0.40 -16.37 3.09
N VAL A 258 1.66 -15.99 2.94
CA VAL A 258 2.15 -14.66 3.33
C VAL A 258 2.14 -13.74 2.12
N SER A 259 1.42 -12.63 2.22
CA SER A 259 1.33 -11.60 1.18
C SER A 259 1.81 -10.24 1.67
N ALA A 260 2.06 -9.31 0.73
CA ALA A 260 2.49 -7.95 1.00
C ALA A 260 1.79 -6.95 0.06
N GLU A 261 1.89 -5.66 0.41
CA GLU A 261 1.18 -4.59 -0.27
C GLU A 261 2.13 -3.42 -0.64
N PRO A 262 3.14 -3.65 -1.50
CA PRO A 262 4.04 -2.58 -1.93
C PRO A 262 3.29 -1.54 -2.77
N GLY A 263 3.48 -0.26 -2.45
CA GLY A 263 2.97 0.86 -3.25
C GLY A 263 4.12 1.74 -3.71
N ARG A 264 4.68 2.53 -2.79
CA ARG A 264 5.81 3.42 -3.06
C ARG A 264 6.98 2.70 -3.74
N ALA A 265 7.35 1.51 -3.29
CA ALA A 265 8.43 0.71 -3.85
C ALA A 265 8.21 0.27 -5.32
N ILE A 266 6.98 0.32 -5.80
CA ILE A 266 6.65 0.06 -7.20
C ILE A 266 6.84 1.32 -8.05
N VAL A 267 6.34 2.48 -7.60
CA VAL A 267 6.16 3.66 -8.48
C VAL A 267 7.19 4.75 -8.29
N ALA A 268 7.81 4.89 -7.12
CA ALA A 268 8.54 6.11 -6.79
C ALA A 268 9.79 6.34 -7.67
N ALA A 269 10.51 5.27 -8.03
CA ALA A 269 11.70 5.36 -8.89
C ALA A 269 11.38 5.31 -10.39
N ALA A 270 10.10 5.11 -10.75
CA ALA A 270 9.67 4.95 -12.13
C ALA A 270 9.19 6.27 -12.78
N ALA A 271 9.28 7.39 -12.06
CA ALA A 271 8.73 8.64 -12.55
C ALA A 271 9.65 9.83 -12.31
N VAL A 272 9.52 10.82 -13.19
CA VAL A 272 10.09 12.15 -13.03
C VAL A 272 9.04 13.22 -13.26
N THR A 273 9.24 14.40 -12.67
CA THR A 273 8.41 15.56 -12.96
C THR A 273 9.24 16.57 -13.78
N LEU A 274 8.69 17.00 -14.90
CA LEU A 274 9.30 18.02 -15.75
C LEU A 274 8.69 19.38 -15.44
N TYR A 275 9.56 20.35 -15.26
CA TYR A 275 9.21 21.76 -15.10
C TYR A 275 9.95 22.60 -16.13
N ARG A 276 9.35 23.68 -16.57
CA ARG A 276 10.01 24.69 -17.40
C ARG A 276 10.59 25.77 -16.52
N VAL A 277 11.87 26.03 -16.68
CA VAL A 277 12.54 27.18 -16.03
C VAL A 277 12.03 28.49 -16.64
N GLY A 278 11.54 29.35 -15.75
CA GLY A 278 11.12 30.71 -16.09
C GLY A 278 12.19 31.74 -15.73
N THR A 279 11.94 32.54 -14.69
CA THR A 279 12.87 33.59 -14.26
C THR A 279 14.04 33.00 -13.47
N VAL A 280 15.26 33.42 -13.84
CA VAL A 280 16.47 33.18 -13.05
C VAL A 280 16.91 34.51 -12.44
N LYS A 281 17.05 34.55 -11.10
CA LYS A 281 17.50 35.73 -10.38
C LYS A 281 18.76 35.39 -9.58
N ASP A 282 19.88 36.00 -10.01
CA ASP A 282 21.13 35.87 -9.29
C ASP A 282 21.29 36.97 -8.23
N LEU A 283 21.71 36.61 -7.04
CA LEU A 283 22.13 37.51 -5.95
C LEU A 283 23.59 37.21 -5.65
N PRO A 284 24.52 38.00 -6.22
CA PRO A 284 25.96 37.72 -6.13
C PRO A 284 26.45 37.55 -4.69
N GLY A 285 27.14 36.43 -4.42
CA GLY A 285 27.66 36.09 -3.10
C GLY A 285 26.63 35.56 -2.10
N ILE A 286 25.35 35.43 -2.49
CA ILE A 286 24.29 34.92 -1.65
C ILE A 286 23.71 33.62 -2.25
N ARG A 287 22.96 33.69 -3.36
CA ARG A 287 22.36 32.56 -4.06
C ARG A 287 21.72 32.93 -5.39
N THR A 288 21.46 31.92 -6.19
CA THR A 288 20.66 32.06 -7.40
C THR A 288 19.27 31.43 -7.18
N TYR A 289 18.22 32.17 -7.47
CA TYR A 289 16.86 31.66 -7.50
C TYR A 289 16.49 31.23 -8.92
N VAL A 290 16.00 30.02 -9.07
CA VAL A 290 15.50 29.48 -10.34
C VAL A 290 14.01 29.22 -10.16
N ALA A 291 13.15 30.00 -10.80
CA ALA A 291 11.73 29.82 -10.80
C ALA A 291 11.32 28.77 -11.85
N VAL A 292 10.36 27.94 -11.53
CA VAL A 292 9.76 26.96 -12.44
C VAL A 292 8.25 27.16 -12.49
N ASP A 293 7.60 26.58 -13.48
CA ASP A 293 6.15 26.66 -13.69
C ASP A 293 5.33 25.65 -12.85
N GLY A 294 5.94 25.05 -11.86
CA GLY A 294 5.30 24.17 -10.90
C GLY A 294 5.39 24.66 -9.45
N GLY A 295 4.66 24.01 -8.57
CA GLY A 295 4.61 24.40 -7.17
C GLY A 295 4.04 23.31 -6.26
N MET A 296 3.46 23.73 -5.13
CA MET A 296 2.86 22.81 -4.13
C MET A 296 1.73 21.93 -4.69
N SER A 297 1.01 22.40 -5.71
CA SER A 297 -0.02 21.59 -6.40
C SER A 297 0.57 20.38 -7.11
N ASP A 298 1.84 20.45 -7.51
CA ASP A 298 2.51 19.39 -8.25
C ASP A 298 3.40 18.56 -7.33
N ASN A 299 4.08 19.20 -6.37
CA ASN A 299 4.94 18.54 -5.39
C ASN A 299 4.80 19.17 -3.99
N PRO A 300 3.87 18.69 -3.15
CA PRO A 300 3.68 19.22 -1.79
C PRO A 300 4.74 18.74 -0.79
N ARG A 301 5.58 17.75 -1.13
CA ARG A 301 6.49 17.09 -0.20
C ARG A 301 7.49 18.01 0.50
N PRO A 302 8.14 18.98 -0.18
CA PRO A 302 9.08 19.89 0.49
C PRO A 302 8.44 20.67 1.64
N VAL A 303 7.17 21.06 1.48
CA VAL A 303 6.43 21.83 2.50
C VAL A 303 5.87 20.94 3.60
N LEU A 304 5.28 19.80 3.24
CA LEU A 304 4.60 18.92 4.21
C LEU A 304 5.57 18.04 5.02
N TYR A 305 6.69 17.64 4.43
CA TYR A 305 7.60 16.67 5.04
C TYR A 305 9.05 17.19 5.15
N GLY A 306 9.31 18.44 4.76
CA GLY A 306 10.68 18.98 4.75
C GLY A 306 11.64 18.22 3.82
N SER A 307 11.09 17.47 2.84
CA SER A 307 11.91 16.68 1.90
C SER A 307 12.59 17.60 0.88
N GLY A 308 13.88 17.36 0.63
CA GLY A 308 14.65 18.04 -0.43
C GLY A 308 14.24 17.59 -1.83
#